data_57e3e52d9ed7bd8bf1fe5a4c5e1c7672
#
_entry.id   57e3e52d9ed7bd8bf1fe5a4c5e1c7672
#
_cell.length_a   1.000
_cell.length_b   1.000
_cell.length_c   1.000
_cell.angle_alpha   90.00
_cell.angle_beta   90.00
_cell.angle_gamma   90.00
#
_symmetry.space_group_name_H-M   'P 1'
#
loop_
_entity.id
_entity.type
_entity.pdbx_description
1 polymer ?
#
loop_
_entity_poly.entity_id
_entity_poly.type
_entity_poly.pdbx_seq_one_letter_code
_entity_poly.pdbx_strand_id
1 'polypeptide(L)'
;MFLIQQANLRNSELNSDDIKEFHKKVAEINADTKNYKLNNIEISAYASPDGGVELNTGLAENREANTEKYMERQLKKGKIDTNLDAKYTAQDWEGFQELVSKSNLQDKDLILRVLSMYNDPEQREAEIKNISSVYKTLADEILPQLRRARLTANYDIIGRSDDEINEAFNSDPKVLSVEELLYAATLTNDNARKEAIFTKTTQLYPNDFRAYNNLGELAFAAGDAAKQKATSNKLLLRTLTLLK
;
A
#
# COMPACT_ATOMS: atom_id res chain seq x y z
N MET A 1 -14.70 5.18 11.89
CA MET A 1 -16.05 5.18 11.27
C MET A 1 -16.95 6.20 11.97
N PHE A 2 -17.86 6.84 11.21
CA PHE A 2 -18.83 7.81 11.73
C PHE A 2 -20.21 7.16 11.93
N LEU A 3 -21.00 7.73 12.83
CA LEU A 3 -22.40 7.32 12.95
C LEU A 3 -23.24 7.92 11.80
N ILE A 4 -24.44 7.38 11.60
CA ILE A 4 -25.38 7.86 10.60
C ILE A 4 -25.66 9.36 10.85
N GLN A 5 -25.65 10.17 9.78
CA GLN A 5 -25.86 11.62 9.83
C GLN A 5 -24.96 12.39 10.81
N GLN A 6 -23.79 11.84 11.15
CA GLN A 6 -22.82 12.49 12.05
C GLN A 6 -21.45 12.62 11.38
N ALA A 7 -20.75 13.69 11.75
CA ALA A 7 -19.38 13.98 11.32
C ALA A 7 -18.40 14.06 12.50
N ASN A 8 -18.85 13.79 13.73
CA ASN A 8 -18.01 13.84 14.91
C ASN A 8 -17.09 12.61 15.00
N LEU A 9 -15.81 12.85 15.23
CA LEU A 9 -14.84 11.79 15.52
C LEU A 9 -15.11 11.19 16.90
N ARG A 10 -15.29 9.87 16.95
CA ARG A 10 -15.57 9.15 18.19
C ARG A 10 -14.29 8.75 18.89
N ASN A 11 -14.25 8.88 20.21
CA ASN A 11 -13.09 8.50 20.99
C ASN A 11 -12.73 7.01 20.83
N SER A 12 -13.71 6.13 20.66
CA SER A 12 -13.47 4.70 20.38
C SER A 12 -12.67 4.49 19.09
N GLU A 13 -12.99 5.22 18.04
CA GLU A 13 -12.27 5.15 16.75
C GLU A 13 -10.86 5.75 16.87
N LEU A 14 -10.76 6.93 17.51
CA LEU A 14 -9.46 7.60 17.69
C LEU A 14 -8.48 6.80 18.56
N ASN A 15 -8.99 5.90 19.41
CA ASN A 15 -8.18 5.02 20.25
C ASN A 15 -8.10 3.59 19.69
N SER A 16 -8.60 3.33 18.48
CA SER A 16 -8.45 2.03 17.82
C SER A 16 -6.98 1.69 17.55
N ASP A 17 -6.71 0.42 17.43
CA ASP A 17 -5.34 -0.03 17.19
C ASP A 17 -4.84 0.42 15.81
N ASP A 18 -5.70 0.46 14.79
CA ASP A 18 -5.38 0.97 13.45
C ASP A 18 -4.88 2.44 13.49
N ILE A 19 -5.57 3.30 14.25
CA ILE A 19 -5.16 4.71 14.38
C ILE A 19 -3.86 4.85 15.18
N LYS A 20 -3.68 4.06 16.23
CA LYS A 20 -2.43 4.04 17.00
C LYS A 20 -1.25 3.57 16.14
N GLU A 21 -1.46 2.50 15.37
CA GLU A 21 -0.45 1.97 14.45
C GLU A 21 -0.10 2.99 13.35
N PHE A 22 -1.10 3.65 12.77
CA PHE A 22 -0.89 4.73 11.82
C PHE A 22 -0.01 5.84 12.39
N HIS A 23 -0.34 6.35 13.58
CA HIS A 23 0.45 7.40 14.23
C HIS A 23 1.86 6.93 14.58
N LYS A 24 2.00 5.70 15.05
CA LYS A 24 3.30 5.09 15.32
C LYS A 24 4.15 5.03 14.05
N LYS A 25 3.57 4.56 12.94
CA LYS A 25 4.27 4.46 11.65
C LYS A 25 4.70 5.82 11.11
N VAL A 26 3.83 6.82 11.18
CA VAL A 26 4.16 8.21 10.78
C VAL A 26 5.29 8.78 11.64
N ALA A 27 5.27 8.52 12.94
CA ALA A 27 6.34 8.96 13.84
C ALA A 27 7.67 8.25 13.56
N GLU A 28 7.66 6.95 13.25
CA GLU A 28 8.85 6.18 12.84
C GLU A 28 9.46 6.74 11.56
N ILE A 29 8.63 6.99 10.53
CA ILE A 29 9.06 7.58 9.26
C ILE A 29 9.68 8.96 9.50
N ASN A 30 9.04 9.81 10.30
CA ASN A 30 9.54 11.15 10.59
C ASN A 30 10.82 11.15 11.44
N ALA A 31 11.04 10.14 12.28
CA ALA A 31 12.24 10.01 13.10
C ALA A 31 13.46 9.53 12.32
N ASP A 32 13.25 8.76 11.26
CA ASP A 32 14.31 8.16 10.42
C ASP A 32 14.39 8.86 9.06
N THR A 33 14.75 10.14 9.09
CA THR A 33 14.88 10.97 7.87
C THR A 33 16.05 10.55 6.96
N LYS A 34 16.91 9.65 7.42
CA LYS A 34 17.98 9.07 6.61
C LYS A 34 17.42 8.08 5.60
N ASN A 35 16.46 7.25 6.03
CA ASN A 35 15.92 6.15 5.22
C ASN A 35 14.53 6.46 4.64
N TYR A 36 13.84 7.48 5.15
CA TYR A 36 12.49 7.82 4.74
C TYR A 36 12.30 9.33 4.56
N LYS A 37 11.48 9.68 3.59
CA LYS A 37 10.98 11.04 3.39
C LYS A 37 9.46 11.01 3.38
N LEU A 38 8.84 11.56 4.43
CA LEU A 38 7.40 11.74 4.47
C LEU A 38 7.01 12.86 3.49
N ASN A 39 6.18 12.55 2.51
CA ASN A 39 5.77 13.50 1.48
C ASN A 39 4.50 14.25 1.90
N ASN A 40 3.44 13.51 2.20
CA ASN A 40 2.16 14.05 2.66
C ASN A 40 1.35 13.00 3.42
N ILE A 41 0.28 13.46 4.07
CA ILE A 41 -0.78 12.60 4.58
C ILE A 41 -2.07 12.95 3.85
N GLU A 42 -2.63 11.96 3.15
CA GLU A 42 -3.92 12.11 2.48
C GLU A 42 -5.06 11.76 3.45
N ILE A 43 -6.08 12.59 3.47
CA ILE A 43 -7.33 12.40 4.19
C ILE A 43 -8.44 12.25 3.17
N SER A 44 -9.06 11.07 3.08
CA SER A 44 -10.20 10.80 2.21
C SER A 44 -11.43 10.53 3.06
N ALA A 45 -12.37 11.47 3.10
CA ALA A 45 -13.61 11.36 3.86
C ALA A 45 -14.78 10.98 2.97
N TYR A 46 -15.66 10.12 3.47
CA TYR A 46 -16.73 9.54 2.68
C TYR A 46 -18.08 9.66 3.41
N ALA A 47 -19.14 9.89 2.64
CA ALA A 47 -20.50 9.59 3.06
C ALA A 47 -21.00 8.33 2.33
N SER A 48 -21.85 7.56 3.01
CA SER A 48 -22.55 6.43 2.41
C SER A 48 -23.57 6.93 1.38
N PRO A 49 -23.85 6.17 0.32
CA PRO A 49 -24.73 6.62 -0.76
C PRO A 49 -26.23 6.65 -0.42
N ASP A 50 -26.57 6.34 0.84
CA ASP A 50 -27.94 6.44 1.36
C ASP A 50 -28.26 7.88 1.74
N GLY A 51 -29.22 8.49 1.06
CA GLY A 51 -29.67 9.88 1.26
C GLY A 51 -29.30 10.82 0.11
N GLY A 52 -29.93 11.99 0.13
CA GLY A 52 -29.77 12.99 -0.94
C GLY A 52 -28.33 13.49 -1.06
N VAL A 53 -27.94 13.85 -2.28
CA VAL A 53 -26.59 14.31 -2.60
C VAL A 53 -26.17 15.52 -1.76
N GLU A 54 -27.06 16.50 -1.57
CA GLU A 54 -26.77 17.72 -0.81
C GLU A 54 -26.44 17.42 0.66
N LEU A 55 -27.24 16.55 1.32
CA LEU A 55 -26.98 16.14 2.69
C LEU A 55 -25.65 15.39 2.81
N ASN A 56 -25.40 14.48 1.89
CA ASN A 56 -24.18 13.65 1.90
C ASN A 56 -22.93 14.48 1.58
N THR A 57 -23.05 15.51 0.73
CA THR A 57 -21.97 16.48 0.49
C THR A 57 -21.60 17.19 1.80
N GLY A 58 -22.55 17.79 2.50
CA GLY A 58 -22.28 18.46 3.77
C GLY A 58 -21.73 17.51 4.85
N LEU A 59 -22.19 16.25 4.88
CA LEU A 59 -21.64 15.24 5.81
C LEU A 59 -20.20 14.88 5.47
N ALA A 60 -19.87 14.67 4.20
CA ALA A 60 -18.53 14.30 3.76
C ALA A 60 -17.53 15.45 3.97
N GLU A 61 -17.91 16.69 3.65
CA GLU A 61 -17.11 17.89 3.93
C GLU A 61 -16.85 18.07 5.43
N ASN A 62 -17.87 17.93 6.27
CA ASN A 62 -17.69 18.06 7.71
C ASN A 62 -16.83 16.92 8.30
N ARG A 63 -16.91 15.70 7.76
CA ARG A 63 -16.05 14.58 8.13
C ARG A 63 -14.59 14.83 7.74
N GLU A 64 -14.37 15.34 6.54
CA GLU A 64 -13.06 15.77 6.07
C GLU A 64 -12.47 16.81 7.01
N ALA A 65 -13.17 17.97 7.19
CA ALA A 65 -12.69 19.08 8.01
C ALA A 65 -12.42 18.68 9.48
N ASN A 66 -13.26 17.81 10.08
CA ASN A 66 -13.04 17.34 11.44
C ASN A 66 -11.83 16.39 11.53
N THR A 67 -11.61 15.56 10.50
CA THR A 67 -10.46 14.65 10.43
C THR A 67 -9.17 15.43 10.21
N GLU A 68 -9.19 16.43 9.33
CA GLU A 68 -8.06 17.34 9.07
C GLU A 68 -7.63 18.06 10.36
N LYS A 69 -8.57 18.71 11.06
CA LYS A 69 -8.30 19.37 12.35
C LYS A 69 -7.76 18.40 13.41
N TYR A 70 -8.18 17.15 13.38
CA TYR A 70 -7.61 16.13 14.26
C TYR A 70 -6.16 15.85 13.89
N MET A 71 -5.88 15.61 12.60
CA MET A 71 -4.53 15.30 12.11
C MET A 71 -3.57 16.47 12.32
N GLU A 72 -3.97 17.70 12.05
CA GLU A 72 -3.16 18.91 12.36
C GLU A 72 -2.69 18.93 13.82
N ARG A 73 -3.62 18.65 14.75
CA ARG A 73 -3.28 18.59 16.20
C ARG A 73 -2.31 17.47 16.52
N GLN A 74 -2.46 16.29 15.89
CA GLN A 74 -1.55 15.16 16.10
C GLN A 74 -0.15 15.45 15.54
N LEU A 75 -0.07 16.00 14.34
CA LEU A 75 1.18 16.39 13.68
C LEU A 75 1.90 17.45 14.50
N LYS A 76 1.20 18.50 14.95
CA LYS A 76 1.76 19.54 15.83
C LYS A 76 2.28 18.96 17.14
N LYS A 77 1.54 18.04 17.78
CA LYS A 77 1.96 17.34 19.00
C LYS A 77 3.20 16.50 18.77
N GLY A 78 3.27 15.81 17.63
CA GLY A 78 4.41 14.99 17.21
C GLY A 78 5.60 15.79 16.67
N LYS A 79 5.45 17.11 16.47
CA LYS A 79 6.45 17.98 15.78
C LYS A 79 6.80 17.45 14.39
N ILE A 80 5.78 16.96 13.67
CA ILE A 80 5.90 16.43 12.31
C ILE A 80 5.48 17.53 11.36
N ASP A 81 6.36 17.91 10.45
CA ASP A 81 6.13 18.90 9.40
C ASP A 81 5.85 18.15 8.07
N THR A 82 4.59 18.16 7.65
CA THR A 82 4.15 17.53 6.41
C THR A 82 2.83 18.16 5.94
N ASN A 83 2.56 18.07 4.65
CA ASN A 83 1.30 18.55 4.08
C ASN A 83 0.16 17.56 4.38
N LEU A 84 -1.04 18.12 4.60
CA LEU A 84 -2.29 17.38 4.60
C LEU A 84 -3.02 17.62 3.28
N ASP A 85 -3.35 16.54 2.57
CA ASP A 85 -4.15 16.59 1.36
C ASP A 85 -5.53 16.00 1.67
N ALA A 86 -6.48 16.89 1.97
CA ALA A 86 -7.83 16.51 2.35
C ALA A 86 -8.77 16.53 1.15
N LYS A 87 -9.59 15.49 1.04
CA LYS A 87 -10.66 15.37 0.02
C LYS A 87 -11.86 14.62 0.57
N TYR A 88 -13.01 14.87 -0.03
CA TYR A 88 -14.24 14.17 0.31
C TYR A 88 -14.94 13.55 -0.90
N THR A 89 -15.80 12.57 -0.62
CA THR A 89 -16.69 11.92 -1.57
C THR A 89 -18.08 11.89 -0.99
N ALA A 90 -19.01 12.62 -1.60
CA ALA A 90 -20.37 12.82 -1.10
C ALA A 90 -21.21 11.52 -1.10
N GLN A 91 -20.99 10.64 -2.06
CA GLN A 91 -21.64 9.33 -2.17
C GLN A 91 -20.63 8.30 -2.65
N ASP A 92 -20.19 7.41 -1.75
CA ASP A 92 -19.17 6.41 -2.03
C ASP A 92 -19.76 5.18 -2.74
N TRP A 93 -20.20 5.37 -3.98
CA TRP A 93 -20.73 4.27 -4.81
C TRP A 93 -19.67 3.26 -5.20
N GLU A 94 -18.42 3.68 -5.36
CA GLU A 94 -17.30 2.79 -5.65
C GLU A 94 -17.02 1.86 -4.47
N GLY A 95 -16.88 2.42 -3.27
CA GLY A 95 -16.74 1.63 -2.05
C GLY A 95 -17.95 0.74 -1.76
N PHE A 96 -19.16 1.20 -2.09
CA PHE A 96 -20.37 0.39 -1.99
C PHE A 96 -20.27 -0.83 -2.90
N GLN A 97 -19.93 -0.64 -4.17
CA GLN A 97 -19.75 -1.73 -5.13
C GLN A 97 -18.68 -2.73 -4.68
N GLU A 98 -17.55 -2.22 -4.18
CA GLU A 98 -16.47 -3.06 -3.66
C GLU A 98 -16.94 -3.93 -2.48
N LEU A 99 -17.60 -3.34 -1.48
CA LEU A 99 -18.08 -4.06 -0.31
C LEU A 99 -19.16 -5.08 -0.67
N VAL A 100 -20.12 -4.72 -1.52
CA VAL A 100 -21.14 -5.65 -2.01
C VAL A 100 -20.50 -6.82 -2.77
N SER A 101 -19.54 -6.56 -3.64
CA SER A 101 -18.85 -7.62 -4.41
C SER A 101 -18.13 -8.65 -3.52
N LYS A 102 -17.59 -8.20 -2.40
CA LYS A 102 -16.88 -9.04 -1.41
C LYS A 102 -17.81 -9.69 -0.37
N SER A 103 -19.06 -9.27 -0.32
CA SER A 103 -20.04 -9.76 0.67
C SER A 103 -20.60 -11.15 0.29
N ASN A 104 -21.24 -11.78 1.27
CA ASN A 104 -22.01 -13.02 1.10
C ASN A 104 -23.52 -12.76 0.96
N LEU A 105 -23.91 -11.55 0.53
CA LEU A 105 -25.31 -11.21 0.34
C LEU A 105 -25.95 -12.10 -0.73
N GLN A 106 -27.16 -12.61 -0.45
CA GLN A 106 -27.86 -13.51 -1.35
C GLN A 106 -28.17 -12.86 -2.71
N ASP A 107 -28.54 -11.57 -2.70
CA ASP A 107 -28.91 -10.82 -3.90
C ASP A 107 -27.80 -9.92 -4.44
N LYS A 108 -26.55 -10.23 -4.11
CA LYS A 108 -25.36 -9.46 -4.53
C LYS A 108 -25.33 -9.15 -6.01
N ASP A 109 -25.56 -10.16 -6.85
CA ASP A 109 -25.50 -10.01 -8.31
C ASP A 109 -26.61 -9.09 -8.84
N LEU A 110 -27.78 -9.08 -8.19
CA LEU A 110 -28.87 -8.16 -8.53
C LEU A 110 -28.48 -6.72 -8.22
N ILE A 111 -27.89 -6.47 -7.04
CA ILE A 111 -27.42 -5.14 -6.63
C ILE A 111 -26.34 -4.64 -7.59
N LEU A 112 -25.35 -5.47 -7.89
CA LEU A 112 -24.27 -5.11 -8.82
C LEU A 112 -24.79 -4.82 -10.24
N ARG A 113 -25.84 -5.53 -10.67
CA ARG A 113 -26.52 -5.26 -11.93
C ARG A 113 -27.20 -3.89 -11.92
N VAL A 114 -27.94 -3.54 -10.85
CA VAL A 114 -28.56 -2.22 -10.71
C VAL A 114 -27.49 -1.12 -10.80
N LEU A 115 -26.35 -1.28 -10.13
CA LEU A 115 -25.26 -0.31 -10.21
C LEU A 115 -24.70 -0.15 -11.62
N SER A 116 -24.70 -1.21 -12.42
CA SER A 116 -24.23 -1.15 -13.81
C SER A 116 -25.24 -0.54 -14.78
N MET A 117 -26.53 -0.63 -14.46
CA MET A 117 -27.61 -0.14 -15.33
C MET A 117 -27.89 1.34 -15.18
N TYR A 118 -27.77 1.86 -13.96
CA TYR A 118 -28.10 3.23 -13.64
C TYR A 118 -26.83 4.03 -13.30
N ASN A 119 -26.61 5.14 -14.00
CA ASN A 119 -25.50 6.05 -13.71
C ASN A 119 -25.90 7.19 -12.76
N ASP A 120 -27.18 7.52 -12.74
CA ASP A 120 -27.73 8.55 -11.87
C ASP A 120 -27.78 8.05 -10.41
N PRO A 121 -27.21 8.80 -9.45
CA PRO A 121 -27.15 8.40 -8.05
C PRO A 121 -28.51 8.24 -7.38
N GLU A 122 -29.47 9.11 -7.71
CA GLU A 122 -30.80 9.06 -7.10
C GLU A 122 -31.60 7.87 -7.63
N GLN A 123 -31.45 7.55 -8.92
CA GLN A 123 -32.04 6.35 -9.50
C GLN A 123 -31.42 5.07 -8.89
N ARG A 124 -30.09 5.02 -8.73
CA ARG A 124 -29.42 3.91 -8.06
C ARG A 124 -29.96 3.68 -6.65
N GLU A 125 -30.07 4.74 -5.87
CA GLU A 125 -30.58 4.66 -4.50
C GLU A 125 -32.03 4.16 -4.48
N ALA A 126 -32.90 4.71 -5.34
CA ALA A 126 -34.30 4.34 -5.42
C ALA A 126 -34.47 2.85 -5.80
N GLU A 127 -33.74 2.37 -6.81
CA GLU A 127 -33.83 0.98 -7.27
C GLU A 127 -33.28 0.00 -6.23
N ILE A 128 -32.20 0.33 -5.53
CA ILE A 128 -31.67 -0.50 -4.44
C ILE A 128 -32.64 -0.56 -3.27
N LYS A 129 -33.29 0.56 -2.92
CA LYS A 129 -34.34 0.60 -1.89
C LYS A 129 -35.57 -0.24 -2.26
N ASN A 130 -35.91 -0.31 -3.54
CA ASN A 130 -37.01 -1.13 -4.05
C ASN A 130 -36.76 -2.64 -3.88
N ILE A 131 -35.52 -3.05 -3.74
CA ILE A 131 -35.13 -4.43 -3.38
C ILE A 131 -35.25 -4.58 -1.85
N SER A 132 -36.48 -4.55 -1.36
CA SER A 132 -36.79 -4.40 0.08
C SER A 132 -36.23 -5.50 0.98
N SER A 133 -36.08 -6.75 0.47
CA SER A 133 -35.50 -7.87 1.21
C SER A 133 -34.00 -7.68 1.52
N VAL A 134 -33.31 -6.91 0.69
CA VAL A 134 -31.85 -6.71 0.76
C VAL A 134 -31.49 -5.41 1.46
N TYR A 135 -32.33 -4.38 1.34
CA TYR A 135 -32.01 -3.05 1.84
C TYR A 135 -31.71 -3.01 3.33
N LYS A 136 -32.44 -3.81 4.13
CA LYS A 136 -32.18 -3.89 5.57
C LYS A 136 -30.78 -4.42 5.86
N THR A 137 -30.38 -5.48 5.20
CA THR A 137 -29.03 -6.06 5.35
C THR A 137 -27.96 -5.10 4.89
N LEU A 138 -28.19 -4.38 3.78
CA LEU A 138 -27.27 -3.33 3.31
C LEU A 138 -27.12 -2.19 4.34
N ALA A 139 -28.24 -1.76 4.95
CA ALA A 139 -28.22 -0.69 5.94
C ALA A 139 -27.49 -1.09 7.23
N ASP A 140 -27.56 -2.37 7.60
CA ASP A 140 -26.94 -2.90 8.82
C ASP A 140 -25.47 -3.30 8.61
N GLU A 141 -25.09 -3.84 7.45
CA GLU A 141 -23.78 -4.45 7.24
C GLU A 141 -22.85 -3.66 6.31
N ILE A 142 -23.37 -3.05 5.24
CA ILE A 142 -22.57 -2.39 4.20
C ILE A 142 -22.45 -0.88 4.42
N LEU A 143 -23.58 -0.19 4.52
CA LEU A 143 -23.60 1.28 4.60
C LEU A 143 -22.81 1.85 5.79
N PRO A 144 -22.79 1.22 7.00
CA PRO A 144 -21.97 1.73 8.09
C PRO A 144 -20.47 1.76 7.78
N GLN A 145 -19.95 0.82 6.99
CA GLN A 145 -18.54 0.75 6.62
C GLN A 145 -18.12 1.88 5.67
N LEU A 146 -19.08 2.48 4.96
CA LEU A 146 -18.83 3.60 4.04
C LEU A 146 -18.79 4.96 4.75
N ARG A 147 -19.25 5.04 6.00
CA ARG A 147 -19.23 6.27 6.81
C ARG A 147 -17.86 6.40 7.49
N ARG A 148 -16.82 6.67 6.70
CA ARG A 148 -15.43 6.63 7.16
C ARG A 148 -14.61 7.83 6.69
N ALA A 149 -13.49 8.05 7.37
CA ALA A 149 -12.33 8.75 6.80
C ALA A 149 -11.17 7.76 6.75
N ARG A 150 -10.42 7.79 5.66
CA ARG A 150 -9.19 7.01 5.45
C ARG A 150 -8.01 7.95 5.56
N LEU A 151 -6.98 7.51 6.26
CA LEU A 151 -5.70 8.19 6.38
C LEU A 151 -4.65 7.38 5.61
N THR A 152 -3.90 8.05 4.74
CA THR A 152 -2.83 7.42 3.96
C THR A 152 -1.56 8.26 4.11
N ALA A 153 -0.48 7.68 4.60
CA ALA A 153 0.82 8.32 4.63
C ALA A 153 1.60 7.97 3.37
N ASN A 154 1.93 8.97 2.57
CA ASN A 154 2.75 8.83 1.38
C ASN A 154 4.19 9.20 1.71
N TYR A 155 5.11 8.28 1.50
CA TYR A 155 6.52 8.49 1.81
C TYR A 155 7.42 7.76 0.82
N ASP A 156 8.60 8.33 0.60
CA ASP A 156 9.65 7.69 -0.18
C ASP A 156 10.60 6.94 0.74
N ILE A 157 11.09 5.80 0.26
CA ILE A 157 12.22 5.09 0.89
C ILE A 157 13.48 5.64 0.25
N ILE A 158 14.33 6.27 1.07
CA ILE A 158 15.64 6.78 0.65
C ILE A 158 16.59 5.58 0.71
N GLY A 159 17.04 5.11 -0.45
CA GLY A 159 18.03 4.04 -0.53
C GLY A 159 19.40 4.49 0.00
N ARG A 160 20.28 3.52 0.27
CA ARG A 160 21.69 3.82 0.56
C ARG A 160 22.36 4.48 -0.65
N SER A 161 23.28 5.41 -0.41
CA SER A 161 24.16 5.95 -1.46
C SER A 161 25.10 4.88 -1.98
N ASP A 162 25.70 5.14 -3.15
CA ASP A 162 26.69 4.25 -3.78
C ASP A 162 27.86 3.92 -2.83
N ASP A 163 28.33 4.94 -2.09
CA ASP A 163 29.43 4.77 -1.11
C ASP A 163 28.97 3.89 0.06
N GLU A 164 27.78 4.12 0.59
CA GLU A 164 27.23 3.30 1.70
C GLU A 164 27.01 1.85 1.28
N ILE A 165 26.56 1.62 0.03
CA ILE A 165 26.40 0.27 -0.52
C ILE A 165 27.76 -0.41 -0.65
N ASN A 166 28.77 0.28 -1.17
CA ASN A 166 30.13 -0.26 -1.30
C ASN A 166 30.76 -0.55 0.05
N GLU A 167 30.60 0.34 1.03
CA GLU A 167 31.11 0.15 2.40
C GLU A 167 30.42 -1.02 3.10
N ALA A 168 29.08 -1.11 3.00
CA ALA A 168 28.30 -2.21 3.55
C ALA A 168 28.68 -3.54 2.91
N PHE A 169 28.91 -3.60 1.58
CA PHE A 169 29.37 -4.81 0.92
C PHE A 169 30.72 -5.28 1.46
N ASN A 170 31.63 -4.35 1.75
CA ASN A 170 32.96 -4.69 2.25
C ASN A 170 32.97 -5.08 3.74
N SER A 171 32.10 -4.48 4.56
CA SER A 171 32.05 -4.68 6.01
C SER A 171 31.07 -5.79 6.43
N ASP A 172 29.80 -5.67 6.09
CA ASP A 172 28.75 -6.65 6.36
C ASP A 172 27.70 -6.68 5.24
N PRO A 173 27.89 -7.48 4.20
CA PRO A 173 26.97 -7.56 3.07
C PRO A 173 25.59 -8.14 3.42
N LYS A 174 25.37 -8.66 4.63
CA LYS A 174 24.06 -9.17 5.07
C LYS A 174 23.05 -8.06 5.29
N VAL A 175 23.49 -6.81 5.51
CA VAL A 175 22.62 -5.66 5.72
C VAL A 175 22.06 -5.09 4.41
N LEU A 176 22.60 -5.55 3.27
CA LEU A 176 22.15 -5.14 1.94
C LEU A 176 21.01 -6.04 1.45
N SER A 177 20.00 -5.44 0.84
CA SER A 177 18.96 -6.15 0.08
C SER A 177 19.53 -6.80 -1.17
N VAL A 178 18.76 -7.69 -1.80
CA VAL A 178 19.18 -8.31 -3.07
C VAL A 178 19.30 -7.26 -4.18
N GLU A 179 18.43 -6.26 -4.19
CA GLU A 179 18.46 -5.14 -5.12
C GLU A 179 19.74 -4.32 -4.96
N GLU A 180 20.11 -3.96 -3.73
CA GLU A 180 21.32 -3.21 -3.44
C GLU A 180 22.59 -4.02 -3.79
N LEU A 181 22.62 -5.32 -3.56
CA LEU A 181 23.72 -6.17 -3.99
C LEU A 181 23.84 -6.26 -5.52
N LEU A 182 22.72 -6.42 -6.22
CA LEU A 182 22.73 -6.40 -7.69
C LEU A 182 23.16 -5.04 -8.24
N TYR A 183 22.70 -3.96 -7.61
CA TYR A 183 23.11 -2.60 -7.95
C TYR A 183 24.60 -2.36 -7.68
N ALA A 184 25.15 -2.83 -6.56
CA ALA A 184 26.57 -2.72 -6.23
C ALA A 184 27.48 -3.25 -7.36
N ALA A 185 27.06 -4.30 -8.07
CA ALA A 185 27.80 -4.82 -9.20
C ALA A 185 27.82 -3.90 -10.43
N THR A 186 26.87 -2.96 -10.53
CA THR A 186 26.84 -1.96 -11.60
C THR A 186 27.77 -0.77 -11.32
N LEU A 187 28.15 -0.58 -10.05
CA LEU A 187 29.05 0.51 -9.62
C LEU A 187 30.53 0.26 -9.93
N THR A 188 30.86 -0.91 -10.49
CA THR A 188 32.24 -1.26 -10.84
C THR A 188 32.33 -1.82 -12.25
N ASN A 189 33.47 -1.59 -12.92
CA ASN A 189 33.83 -2.24 -14.18
C ASN A 189 34.76 -3.46 -13.99
N ASP A 190 35.22 -3.69 -12.76
CA ASP A 190 36.08 -4.82 -12.45
C ASP A 190 35.25 -6.13 -12.37
N ASN A 191 35.52 -7.03 -13.31
CA ASN A 191 34.82 -8.32 -13.39
C ASN A 191 35.07 -9.21 -12.17
N ALA A 192 36.25 -9.13 -11.54
CA ALA A 192 36.53 -9.90 -10.33
C ALA A 192 35.66 -9.40 -9.15
N ARG A 193 35.49 -8.09 -9.03
CA ARG A 193 34.58 -7.50 -8.04
C ARG A 193 33.12 -7.82 -8.32
N LYS A 194 32.67 -7.72 -9.58
CA LYS A 194 31.32 -8.16 -9.97
C LYS A 194 31.05 -9.61 -9.59
N GLU A 195 31.98 -10.48 -9.88
CA GLU A 195 31.90 -11.90 -9.53
C GLU A 195 31.80 -12.12 -8.03
N ALA A 196 32.61 -11.42 -7.22
CA ALA A 196 32.55 -11.48 -5.78
C ALA A 196 31.18 -11.05 -5.24
N ILE A 197 30.61 -9.95 -5.79
CA ILE A 197 29.31 -9.45 -5.40
C ILE A 197 28.20 -10.46 -5.75
N PHE A 198 28.13 -10.93 -7.00
CA PHE A 198 27.12 -11.91 -7.40
C PHE A 198 27.25 -13.23 -6.67
N THR A 199 28.49 -13.69 -6.40
CA THR A 199 28.71 -14.89 -5.59
C THR A 199 28.16 -14.70 -4.18
N LYS A 200 28.41 -13.54 -3.55
CA LYS A 200 27.87 -13.24 -2.23
C LYS A 200 26.33 -13.14 -2.26
N THR A 201 25.78 -12.56 -3.31
CA THR A 201 24.33 -12.47 -3.52
C THR A 201 23.69 -13.85 -3.58
N THR A 202 24.27 -14.80 -4.32
CA THR A 202 23.75 -16.18 -4.37
C THR A 202 23.82 -16.92 -3.04
N GLN A 203 24.74 -16.55 -2.14
CA GLN A 203 24.85 -17.11 -0.80
C GLN A 203 23.77 -16.57 0.14
N LEU A 204 23.52 -15.24 0.09
CA LEU A 204 22.58 -14.56 0.97
C LEU A 204 21.12 -14.71 0.48
N TYR A 205 20.92 -14.67 -0.83
CA TYR A 205 19.64 -14.77 -1.51
C TYR A 205 19.59 -15.94 -2.50
N PRO A 206 19.65 -17.16 -1.99
CA PRO A 206 19.83 -18.34 -2.83
C PRO A 206 18.66 -18.64 -3.76
N ASN A 207 17.49 -18.06 -3.52
CA ASN A 207 16.29 -18.26 -4.35
C ASN A 207 16.12 -17.17 -5.44
N ASP A 208 16.98 -16.14 -5.44
CA ASP A 208 16.97 -15.13 -6.48
C ASP A 208 17.83 -15.58 -7.68
N PHE A 209 17.22 -15.69 -8.83
CA PHE A 209 17.89 -16.19 -10.04
C PHE A 209 18.83 -15.18 -10.70
N ARG A 210 18.65 -13.89 -10.46
CA ARG A 210 19.34 -12.81 -11.15
C ARG A 210 20.86 -12.87 -10.95
N ALA A 211 21.30 -13.13 -9.73
CA ALA A 211 22.73 -13.24 -9.43
C ALA A 211 23.38 -14.47 -10.11
N TYR A 212 22.66 -15.59 -10.21
CA TYR A 212 23.15 -16.77 -10.94
C TYR A 212 23.26 -16.49 -12.44
N ASN A 213 22.27 -15.78 -13.01
CA ASN A 213 22.30 -15.40 -14.42
C ASN A 213 23.52 -14.51 -14.72
N ASN A 214 23.75 -13.49 -13.89
CA ASN A 214 24.87 -12.55 -14.06
C ASN A 214 26.24 -13.25 -13.88
N LEU A 215 26.36 -14.21 -12.98
CA LEU A 215 27.56 -15.06 -12.87
C LEU A 215 27.78 -15.89 -14.13
N GLY A 216 26.71 -16.45 -14.70
CA GLY A 216 26.79 -17.19 -15.98
C GLY A 216 27.25 -16.31 -17.13
N GLU A 217 26.77 -15.08 -17.20
CA GLU A 217 27.18 -14.10 -18.20
C GLU A 217 28.66 -13.72 -18.05
N LEU A 218 29.14 -13.44 -16.84
CA LEU A 218 30.56 -13.18 -16.58
C LEU A 218 31.46 -14.34 -16.98
N ALA A 219 31.05 -15.58 -16.64
CA ALA A 219 31.80 -16.78 -17.03
C ALA A 219 31.85 -16.98 -18.55
N PHE A 220 30.72 -16.72 -19.23
CA PHE A 220 30.66 -16.77 -20.70
C PHE A 220 31.58 -15.75 -21.34
N ALA A 221 31.55 -14.48 -20.87
CA ALA A 221 32.41 -13.42 -21.36
C ALA A 221 33.90 -13.71 -21.12
N ALA A 222 34.25 -14.45 -20.06
CA ALA A 222 35.60 -14.88 -19.75
C ALA A 222 36.02 -16.17 -20.51
N GLY A 223 35.13 -16.80 -21.30
CA GLY A 223 35.40 -18.06 -21.99
C GLY A 223 35.42 -19.29 -21.07
N ASP A 224 34.96 -19.17 -19.80
CA ASP A 224 34.93 -20.28 -18.83
C ASP A 224 33.62 -21.09 -18.96
N ALA A 225 33.64 -22.03 -19.91
CA ALA A 225 32.48 -22.90 -20.17
C ALA A 225 32.11 -23.80 -18.98
N ALA A 226 33.10 -24.21 -18.15
CA ALA A 226 32.87 -25.08 -16.99
C ALA A 226 32.09 -24.33 -15.91
N LYS A 227 32.47 -23.07 -15.63
CA LYS A 227 31.83 -22.21 -14.65
C LYS A 227 30.43 -21.77 -15.12
N GLN A 228 30.29 -21.43 -16.42
CA GLN A 228 28.99 -21.14 -17.01
C GLN A 228 28.03 -22.31 -16.83
N LYS A 229 28.43 -23.53 -17.17
CA LYS A 229 27.60 -24.74 -17.02
C LYS A 229 27.24 -25.01 -15.56
N ALA A 230 28.19 -24.83 -14.63
CA ALA A 230 27.92 -25.00 -13.20
C ALA A 230 26.88 -24.01 -12.66
N THR A 231 26.95 -22.76 -13.11
CA THR A 231 26.01 -21.71 -12.70
C THR A 231 24.63 -21.94 -13.28
N SER A 232 24.53 -22.31 -14.56
CA SER A 232 23.25 -22.65 -15.22
C SER A 232 22.58 -23.86 -14.58
N ASN A 233 23.32 -24.88 -14.19
CA ASN A 233 22.79 -26.06 -13.51
C ASN A 233 22.24 -25.72 -12.11
N LYS A 234 22.88 -24.81 -11.36
CA LYS A 234 22.38 -24.34 -10.06
C LYS A 234 21.07 -23.56 -10.24
N LEU A 235 20.95 -22.77 -11.29
CA LEU A 235 19.73 -22.06 -11.64
C LEU A 235 18.59 -23.03 -11.95
N LEU A 236 18.82 -24.02 -12.82
CA LEU A 236 17.82 -25.03 -13.21
C LEU A 236 17.32 -25.87 -12.03
N LEU A 237 18.22 -26.34 -11.17
CA LEU A 237 17.85 -27.13 -9.97
C LEU A 237 16.95 -26.36 -9.02
N ARG A 238 17.11 -25.03 -8.91
CA ARG A 238 16.30 -24.19 -8.02
C ARG A 238 14.95 -23.83 -8.62
N THR A 239 14.88 -23.60 -9.93
CA THR A 239 13.61 -23.37 -10.62
C THR A 239 12.69 -24.59 -10.53
N LEU A 240 13.24 -25.79 -10.60
CA LEU A 240 12.52 -27.06 -10.42
C LEU A 240 12.04 -27.31 -8.98
N THR A 241 12.69 -26.71 -7.98
CA THR A 241 12.31 -26.86 -6.56
C THR A 241 11.18 -25.89 -6.17
N LEU A 242 11.03 -24.77 -6.90
CA LEU A 242 9.96 -23.79 -6.69
C LEU A 242 8.64 -24.16 -7.38
N LEU A 243 8.65 -25.17 -8.26
CA LEU A 243 7.47 -25.68 -8.97
C LEU A 243 6.83 -26.92 -8.29
N LYS A 244 7.31 -27.32 -7.14
CA LYS A 244 6.75 -28.37 -6.27
C LYS A 244 6.13 -27.78 -5.02
#